data_22db8988ebab9bcffdcd4f6a7b000ef8
#
_entry.id   22db8988ebab9bcffdcd4f6a7b000ef8
#
_cell.length_a   1.000
_cell.length_b   1.000
_cell.length_c   1.000
_cell.angle_alpha   90.00
_cell.angle_beta   90.00
_cell.angle_gamma   90.00
#
_symmetry.space_group_name_H-M   'P 1'
#
loop_
_entity.id
_entity.type
_entity.pdbx_description
1 polymer ?
#
loop_
_entity_poly.entity_id
_entity_poly.type
_entity_poly.pdbx_seq_one_letter_code
_entity_poly.pdbx_strand_id
1 'polypeptide(L)'
;VSDAHNLPDSNRLSVLAASILLAYALARFIDLPISEFSAQLPGIYLAFEINVRSIVTLLVAALTATGAHWLLQEHPALNEQSTLPHWLVPALTAWVIGVPLYQLPLGLEWLASVVIGGVLLMLVLIAEYITVDPNDVRHAIATAGLTAVSFALYLILAITLRSGGSRLFLLMPALTIAGGLVCLRTLHLRLRGKWAVWPSAALALIVAQLTAALHYWPISPIAFGLAVLGPTYALSSLVANLIEGESLRQALTEPLLVLGVMWGTALWTR
;
A
#
# COMPACT_ATOMS: atom_id res chain seq x y z
N VAL A 1 -11.02 -30.92 20.18
CA VAL A 1 -10.28 -30.30 19.08
C VAL A 1 -11.35 -29.78 18.11
N SER A 2 -11.79 -28.57 18.28
CA SER A 2 -12.71 -27.92 17.37
C SER A 2 -11.84 -27.15 16.36
N ASP A 3 -11.71 -27.68 15.14
CA ASP A 3 -11.26 -26.92 13.99
C ASP A 3 -12.32 -25.85 13.66
N ALA A 4 -12.48 -24.90 14.56
CA ALA A 4 -13.23 -23.70 14.25
C ALA A 4 -12.38 -22.91 13.26
N HIS A 5 -12.71 -23.01 11.98
CA HIS A 5 -12.20 -22.11 10.98
C HIS A 5 -12.64 -20.69 11.37
N ASN A 6 -11.78 -19.98 12.09
CA ASN A 6 -12.02 -18.61 12.49
C ASN A 6 -11.97 -17.73 11.23
N LEU A 7 -13.10 -17.60 10.56
CA LEU A 7 -13.33 -16.61 9.52
C LEU A 7 -13.97 -15.38 10.17
N PRO A 8 -13.71 -14.18 9.66
CA PRO A 8 -14.38 -12.97 10.15
C PRO A 8 -15.88 -13.09 9.95
N ASP A 9 -16.67 -12.46 10.82
CA ASP A 9 -18.11 -12.38 10.65
C ASP A 9 -18.43 -11.74 9.30
N SER A 10 -19.14 -12.51 8.45
CA SER A 10 -19.50 -12.10 7.10
C SER A 10 -20.34 -10.81 7.07
N ASN A 11 -21.16 -10.56 8.09
CA ASN A 11 -21.96 -9.34 8.20
C ASN A 11 -21.06 -8.12 8.44
N ARG A 12 -20.10 -8.22 9.37
CA ARG A 12 -19.17 -7.13 9.67
C ARG A 12 -18.28 -6.82 8.49
N LEU A 13 -17.73 -7.86 7.85
CA LEU A 13 -16.91 -7.72 6.65
C LEU A 13 -17.67 -7.02 5.53
N SER A 14 -18.93 -7.44 5.29
CA SER A 14 -19.77 -6.87 4.24
C SER A 14 -20.15 -5.41 4.55
N VAL A 15 -20.52 -5.10 5.79
CA VAL A 15 -20.85 -3.74 6.23
C VAL A 15 -19.64 -2.82 6.06
N LEU A 16 -18.47 -3.26 6.48
CA LEU A 16 -17.25 -2.48 6.37
C LEU A 16 -16.89 -2.22 4.90
N ALA A 17 -16.87 -3.27 4.07
CA ALA A 17 -16.56 -3.13 2.65
C ALA A 17 -17.58 -2.24 1.93
N ALA A 18 -18.87 -2.44 2.20
CA ALA A 18 -19.94 -1.62 1.61
C ALA A 18 -19.83 -0.15 2.04
N SER A 19 -19.50 0.13 3.29
CA SER A 19 -19.33 1.50 3.80
C SER A 19 -18.17 2.21 3.10
N ILE A 20 -17.04 1.53 2.88
CA ILE A 20 -15.87 2.06 2.20
C ILE A 20 -16.19 2.33 0.72
N LEU A 21 -16.81 1.36 0.03
CA LEU A 21 -17.19 1.52 -1.38
C LEU A 21 -18.24 2.62 -1.56
N LEU A 22 -19.20 2.71 -0.64
CA LEU A 22 -20.20 3.79 -0.63
C LEU A 22 -19.54 5.16 -0.42
N ALA A 23 -18.55 5.26 0.47
CA ALA A 23 -17.80 6.49 0.68
C ALA A 23 -17.09 6.96 -0.60
N TYR A 24 -16.47 6.04 -1.36
CA TYR A 24 -15.88 6.37 -2.67
C TYR A 24 -16.94 6.76 -3.71
N ALA A 25 -18.05 6.05 -3.77
CA ALA A 25 -19.14 6.35 -4.67
C ALA A 25 -19.72 7.75 -4.39
N LEU A 26 -20.01 8.06 -3.13
CA LEU A 26 -20.53 9.36 -2.72
C LEU A 26 -19.53 10.48 -2.99
N ALA A 27 -18.25 10.29 -2.68
CA ALA A 27 -17.20 11.26 -2.93
C ALA A 27 -17.06 11.63 -4.41
N ARG A 28 -17.46 10.74 -5.31
CA ARG A 28 -17.45 11.01 -6.76
C ARG A 28 -18.47 12.05 -7.18
N PHE A 29 -19.60 12.13 -6.48
CA PHE A 29 -20.71 13.04 -6.78
C PHE A 29 -20.59 14.39 -6.05
N ILE A 30 -19.62 14.54 -5.15
CA ILE A 30 -19.41 15.78 -4.41
C ILE A 30 -18.34 16.60 -5.16
N ASP A 31 -18.80 17.57 -5.93
CA ASP A 31 -17.93 18.59 -6.53
C ASP A 31 -17.71 19.73 -5.53
N LEU A 32 -16.61 19.65 -4.80
CA LEU A 32 -16.19 20.74 -3.93
C LEU A 32 -15.14 21.61 -4.64
N PRO A 33 -15.17 22.95 -4.41
CA PRO A 33 -14.22 23.87 -5.03
C PRO A 33 -12.78 23.51 -4.61
N ILE A 34 -11.87 23.57 -5.58
CA ILE A 34 -10.43 23.43 -5.34
C ILE A 34 -9.97 24.65 -4.55
N SER A 35 -9.49 24.45 -3.34
CA SER A 35 -8.87 25.52 -2.57
C SER A 35 -7.38 25.56 -2.89
N GLU A 36 -6.97 26.60 -3.62
CA GLU A 36 -5.55 26.87 -3.88
C GLU A 36 -4.96 27.56 -2.66
N PHE A 37 -4.08 26.87 -1.97
CA PHE A 37 -3.25 27.47 -0.92
C PHE A 37 -1.90 27.81 -1.55
N SER A 38 -1.63 29.10 -1.74
CA SER A 38 -0.32 29.57 -2.20
C SER A 38 0.43 30.24 -1.06
N ALA A 39 1.63 29.75 -0.76
CA ALA A 39 2.54 30.39 0.18
C ALA A 39 3.80 30.85 -0.58
N GLN A 40 4.07 32.14 -0.54
CA GLN A 40 5.27 32.73 -1.12
C GLN A 40 6.33 32.87 -0.03
N LEU A 41 7.31 31.96 -0.05
CA LEU A 41 8.51 32.05 0.79
C LEU A 41 9.63 32.74 0.00
N PRO A 42 10.60 33.41 0.66
CA PRO A 42 11.74 34.01 -0.03
C PRO A 42 12.48 32.99 -0.90
N GLY A 43 12.37 33.12 -2.22
CA GLY A 43 13.01 32.23 -3.20
C GLY A 43 12.24 30.96 -3.59
N ILE A 44 11.08 30.66 -2.97
CA ILE A 44 10.29 29.46 -3.28
C ILE A 44 8.80 29.83 -3.30
N TYR A 45 8.14 29.59 -4.44
CA TYR A 45 6.69 29.66 -4.56
C TYR A 45 6.09 28.28 -4.38
N LEU A 46 5.40 28.06 -3.25
CA LEU A 46 4.70 26.81 -2.95
C LEU A 46 3.21 27.04 -3.22
N ALA A 47 2.69 26.49 -4.30
CA ALA A 47 1.26 26.41 -4.55
C ALA A 47 0.78 24.99 -4.22
N PHE A 48 -0.01 24.86 -3.16
CA PHE A 48 -0.65 23.62 -2.77
C PHE A 48 -2.12 23.67 -3.23
N GLU A 49 -2.45 22.89 -4.21
CA GLU A 49 -3.85 22.60 -4.53
C GLU A 49 -4.33 21.52 -3.55
N ILE A 50 -5.03 21.90 -2.52
CA ILE A 50 -5.70 20.94 -1.64
C ILE A 50 -6.94 20.46 -2.39
N ASN A 51 -6.81 19.35 -3.05
CA ASN A 51 -7.93 18.70 -3.68
C ASN A 51 -8.72 17.93 -2.62
N VAL A 52 -10.00 18.25 -2.47
CA VAL A 52 -10.92 17.56 -1.55
C VAL A 52 -10.91 16.04 -1.78
N ARG A 53 -10.66 15.61 -3.02
CA ARG A 53 -10.51 14.20 -3.36
C ARG A 53 -9.38 13.51 -2.58
N SER A 54 -8.25 14.20 -2.38
CA SER A 54 -7.14 13.67 -1.58
C SER A 54 -7.51 13.55 -0.11
N ILE A 55 -8.26 14.53 0.42
CA ILE A 55 -8.75 14.49 1.80
C ILE A 55 -9.72 13.32 1.98
N VAL A 56 -10.69 13.15 1.07
CA VAL A 56 -11.65 12.03 1.13
C VAL A 56 -10.94 10.71 1.04
N THR A 57 -9.96 10.56 0.14
CA THR A 57 -9.18 9.32 0.03
C THR A 57 -8.44 8.99 1.33
N LEU A 58 -7.88 9.99 1.99
CA LEU A 58 -7.22 9.82 3.29
C LEU A 58 -8.21 9.47 4.40
N LEU A 59 -9.39 10.13 4.42
CA LEU A 59 -10.46 9.81 5.37
C LEU A 59 -10.98 8.38 5.19
N VAL A 60 -11.14 7.93 3.94
CA VAL A 60 -11.55 6.54 3.64
C VAL A 60 -10.47 5.55 4.06
N ALA A 61 -9.19 5.87 3.87
CA ALA A 61 -8.09 5.04 4.39
C ALA A 61 -8.11 4.96 5.92
N ALA A 62 -8.37 6.07 6.62
CA ALA A 62 -8.51 6.10 8.07
C ALA A 62 -9.75 5.32 8.54
N LEU A 63 -10.88 5.46 7.84
CA LEU A 63 -12.10 4.66 8.10
C LEU A 63 -11.82 3.17 7.92
N THR A 64 -11.04 2.80 6.91
CA THR A 64 -10.65 1.40 6.67
C THR A 64 -9.75 0.87 7.79
N ALA A 65 -8.81 1.68 8.28
CA ALA A 65 -7.96 1.32 9.41
C ALA A 65 -8.78 1.07 10.68
N THR A 66 -9.70 1.98 11.01
CA THR A 66 -10.59 1.83 12.17
C THR A 66 -11.57 0.67 12.01
N GLY A 67 -12.06 0.44 10.81
CA GLY A 67 -12.91 -0.70 10.48
C GLY A 67 -12.17 -2.05 10.58
N ALA A 68 -10.92 -2.10 10.13
CA ALA A 68 -10.06 -3.27 10.32
C ALA A 68 -9.85 -3.55 11.82
N HIS A 69 -9.60 -2.52 12.63
CA HIS A 69 -9.53 -2.66 14.08
C HIS A 69 -10.81 -3.27 14.67
N TRP A 70 -11.97 -2.70 14.31
CA TRP A 70 -13.28 -3.21 14.77
C TRP A 70 -13.52 -4.69 14.37
N LEU A 71 -13.11 -5.07 13.15
CA LEU A 71 -13.23 -6.45 12.67
C LEU A 71 -12.34 -7.41 13.47
N LEU A 72 -11.13 -6.98 13.84
CA LEU A 72 -10.13 -7.80 14.53
C LEU A 72 -10.38 -7.93 16.03
N GLN A 73 -11.10 -7.00 16.66
CA GLN A 73 -11.36 -7.02 18.10
C GLN A 73 -12.04 -8.31 18.60
N GLU A 74 -12.80 -8.99 17.74
CA GLU A 74 -13.46 -10.25 18.09
C GLU A 74 -12.62 -11.49 17.79
N HIS A 75 -11.39 -11.32 17.31
CA HIS A 75 -10.55 -12.46 17.00
C HIS A 75 -10.09 -13.14 18.30
N PRO A 76 -10.38 -14.44 18.51
CA PRO A 76 -10.10 -15.13 19.77
C PRO A 76 -8.61 -15.22 20.11
N ALA A 77 -7.72 -15.16 19.11
CA ALA A 77 -6.28 -15.20 19.31
C ALA A 77 -5.64 -13.81 19.52
N LEU A 78 -6.43 -12.72 19.57
CA LEU A 78 -5.87 -11.37 19.69
C LEU A 78 -5.18 -11.11 21.03
N ASN A 79 -5.64 -11.76 22.15
CA ASN A 79 -5.01 -11.82 23.49
C ASN A 79 -4.24 -10.55 23.88
N GLU A 80 -4.86 -9.38 23.89
CA GLU A 80 -4.25 -8.07 24.21
C GLU A 80 -3.12 -7.61 23.23
N GLN A 81 -2.92 -8.30 22.13
CA GLN A 81 -1.96 -7.86 21.12
C GLN A 81 -2.45 -6.60 20.43
N SER A 82 -1.51 -5.73 20.04
CA SER A 82 -1.83 -4.52 19.28
C SER A 82 -2.34 -4.87 17.89
N THR A 83 -3.49 -4.34 17.50
CA THR A 83 -4.06 -4.47 16.14
C THR A 83 -3.40 -3.54 15.13
N LEU A 84 -2.53 -2.63 15.56
CA LEU A 84 -1.90 -1.58 14.76
C LEU A 84 -1.20 -2.11 13.49
N PRO A 85 -0.45 -3.24 13.53
CA PRO A 85 0.17 -3.79 12.32
C PRO A 85 -0.84 -4.16 11.22
N HIS A 86 -2.02 -4.61 11.63
CA HIS A 86 -3.07 -5.10 10.75
C HIS A 86 -3.91 -3.98 10.09
N TRP A 87 -3.68 -2.71 10.45
CA TRP A 87 -4.34 -1.57 9.81
C TRP A 87 -3.64 -1.11 8.53
N LEU A 88 -2.33 -1.39 8.44
CA LEU A 88 -1.46 -0.81 7.43
C LEU A 88 -1.86 -1.20 6.00
N VAL A 89 -2.03 -2.51 5.74
CA VAL A 89 -2.38 -2.96 4.38
C VAL A 89 -3.82 -2.63 4.00
N PRO A 90 -4.85 -2.82 4.85
CA PRO A 90 -6.21 -2.36 4.53
C PRO A 90 -6.29 -0.86 4.24
N ALA A 91 -5.64 -0.01 5.07
CA ALA A 91 -5.62 1.42 4.85
C ALA A 91 -4.89 1.79 3.55
N LEU A 92 -3.75 1.16 3.27
CA LEU A 92 -3.02 1.34 2.02
C LEU A 92 -3.86 0.87 0.83
N THR A 93 -4.57 -0.24 0.95
CA THR A 93 -5.47 -0.77 -0.09
C THR A 93 -6.56 0.24 -0.42
N ALA A 94 -7.24 0.76 0.59
CA ALA A 94 -8.25 1.80 0.41
C ALA A 94 -7.64 3.04 -0.24
N TRP A 95 -6.52 3.56 0.26
CA TRP A 95 -5.86 4.71 -0.32
C TRP A 95 -5.53 4.50 -1.80
N VAL A 96 -4.89 3.38 -2.14
CA VAL A 96 -4.45 3.09 -3.52
C VAL A 96 -5.63 2.90 -4.46
N ILE A 97 -6.71 2.24 -4.03
CA ILE A 97 -7.94 2.09 -4.85
C ILE A 97 -8.55 3.46 -5.15
N GLY A 98 -8.54 4.39 -4.21
CA GLY A 98 -9.11 5.72 -4.38
C GLY A 98 -8.43 6.53 -5.50
N VAL A 99 -7.12 6.39 -5.70
CA VAL A 99 -6.37 7.19 -6.68
C VAL A 99 -6.84 6.96 -8.12
N PRO A 100 -6.88 5.73 -8.67
CA PRO A 100 -7.39 5.48 -10.01
C PRO A 100 -8.89 5.75 -10.16
N LEU A 101 -9.69 5.51 -9.12
CA LEU A 101 -11.14 5.75 -9.18
C LEU A 101 -11.49 7.22 -9.48
N TYR A 102 -10.64 8.17 -9.06
CA TYR A 102 -10.84 9.58 -9.40
C TYR A 102 -10.38 9.97 -10.81
N GLN A 103 -9.50 9.17 -11.41
CA GLN A 103 -9.00 9.42 -12.77
C GLN A 103 -9.90 8.84 -13.87
N LEU A 104 -10.64 7.77 -13.53
CA LEU A 104 -11.51 7.08 -14.49
C LEU A 104 -12.82 7.87 -14.73
N PRO A 105 -13.29 7.94 -16.00
CA PRO A 105 -14.62 8.49 -16.29
C PRO A 105 -15.72 7.60 -15.72
N LEU A 106 -16.88 8.21 -15.38
CA LEU A 106 -18.05 7.45 -14.96
C LEU A 106 -18.51 6.55 -16.12
N GLY A 107 -18.50 5.25 -15.89
CA GLY A 107 -18.86 4.24 -16.88
C GLY A 107 -18.54 2.82 -16.40
N LEU A 108 -18.51 1.89 -17.34
CA LEU A 108 -18.25 0.48 -17.05
C LEU A 108 -16.85 0.27 -16.42
N GLU A 109 -15.84 1.02 -16.86
CA GLU A 109 -14.47 0.93 -16.35
C GLU A 109 -14.40 1.37 -14.89
N TRP A 110 -15.11 2.44 -14.53
CA TRP A 110 -15.20 2.90 -13.15
C TRP A 110 -15.90 1.87 -12.27
N LEU A 111 -17.05 1.33 -12.74
CA LEU A 111 -17.79 0.30 -12.00
C LEU A 111 -16.95 -0.97 -11.81
N ALA A 112 -16.29 -1.43 -12.85
CA ALA A 112 -15.38 -2.58 -12.78
C ALA A 112 -14.25 -2.34 -11.76
N SER A 113 -13.67 -1.14 -11.75
CA SER A 113 -12.62 -0.77 -10.80
C SER A 113 -13.12 -0.72 -9.35
N VAL A 114 -14.35 -0.26 -9.10
CA VAL A 114 -15.00 -0.30 -7.79
C VAL A 114 -15.19 -1.74 -7.33
N VAL A 115 -15.71 -2.61 -8.21
CA VAL A 115 -15.93 -4.03 -7.88
C VAL A 115 -14.61 -4.75 -7.59
N ILE A 116 -13.62 -4.60 -8.47
CA ILE A 116 -12.29 -5.21 -8.29
C ILE A 116 -11.63 -4.70 -7.01
N GLY A 117 -11.69 -3.38 -6.78
CA GLY A 117 -11.16 -2.77 -5.56
C GLY A 117 -11.87 -3.28 -4.29
N GLY A 118 -13.19 -3.43 -4.35
CA GLY A 118 -13.97 -3.99 -3.24
C GLY A 118 -13.62 -5.44 -2.93
N VAL A 119 -13.50 -6.28 -3.95
CA VAL A 119 -13.06 -7.67 -3.80
C VAL A 119 -11.64 -7.73 -3.22
N LEU A 120 -10.72 -6.91 -3.73
CA LEU A 120 -9.36 -6.84 -3.22
C LEU A 120 -9.32 -6.42 -1.75
N LEU A 121 -10.13 -5.41 -1.38
CA LEU A 121 -10.23 -4.95 0.00
C LEU A 121 -10.76 -6.05 0.93
N MET A 122 -11.81 -6.78 0.51
CA MET A 122 -12.32 -7.93 1.27
C MET A 122 -11.26 -9.02 1.45
N LEU A 123 -10.53 -9.36 0.40
CA LEU A 123 -9.46 -10.36 0.47
C LEU A 123 -8.34 -9.93 1.42
N VAL A 124 -7.96 -8.64 1.40
CA VAL A 124 -6.97 -8.09 2.32
C VAL A 124 -7.46 -8.15 3.77
N LEU A 125 -8.71 -7.78 4.04
CA LEU A 125 -9.29 -7.85 5.40
C LEU A 125 -9.35 -9.29 5.92
N ILE A 126 -9.73 -10.25 5.06
CA ILE A 126 -9.74 -11.68 5.42
C ILE A 126 -8.31 -12.17 5.69
N ALA A 127 -7.34 -11.80 4.84
CA ALA A 127 -5.96 -12.20 5.01
C ALA A 127 -5.34 -11.61 6.29
N GLU A 128 -5.65 -10.32 6.61
CA GLU A 128 -5.23 -9.71 7.87
C GLU A 128 -5.85 -10.41 9.08
N TYR A 129 -7.10 -10.82 8.99
CA TYR A 129 -7.77 -11.59 10.05
C TYR A 129 -7.08 -12.94 10.29
N ILE A 130 -6.72 -13.66 9.23
CA ILE A 130 -6.02 -14.95 9.32
C ILE A 130 -4.61 -14.77 9.91
N THR A 131 -3.90 -13.68 9.61
CA THR A 131 -2.53 -13.46 10.10
C THR A 131 -2.44 -13.11 11.58
N VAL A 132 -3.56 -12.87 12.27
CA VAL A 132 -3.60 -12.67 13.74
C VAL A 132 -3.18 -13.94 14.47
N ASP A 133 -3.56 -15.13 13.97
CA ASP A 133 -3.17 -16.40 14.58
C ASP A 133 -1.99 -17.04 13.82
N PRO A 134 -0.77 -17.07 14.39
CA PRO A 134 0.37 -17.72 13.76
C PRO A 134 0.24 -19.24 13.61
N ASN A 135 -0.69 -19.87 14.34
CA ASN A 135 -0.92 -21.32 14.30
C ASN A 135 -1.99 -21.73 13.26
N ASP A 136 -2.66 -20.77 12.62
CA ASP A 136 -3.61 -21.08 11.55
C ASP A 136 -2.87 -21.71 10.36
N VAL A 137 -3.39 -22.84 9.85
CA VAL A 137 -2.83 -23.54 8.66
C VAL A 137 -2.71 -22.61 7.44
N ARG A 138 -3.58 -21.61 7.35
CA ARG A 138 -3.62 -20.64 6.26
C ARG A 138 -2.68 -19.45 6.45
N HIS A 139 -2.04 -19.33 7.63
CA HIS A 139 -1.19 -18.18 7.99
C HIS A 139 -0.09 -17.91 6.94
N ALA A 140 0.59 -18.96 6.49
CA ALA A 140 1.67 -18.82 5.50
C ALA A 140 1.16 -18.27 4.16
N ILE A 141 -0.01 -18.76 3.69
CA ILE A 141 -0.63 -18.30 2.45
C ILE A 141 -1.11 -16.86 2.59
N ALA A 142 -1.76 -16.52 3.72
CA ALA A 142 -2.22 -15.17 3.99
C ALA A 142 -1.06 -14.17 4.06
N THR A 143 0.03 -14.52 4.73
CA THR A 143 1.24 -13.70 4.81
C THR A 143 1.87 -13.46 3.45
N ALA A 144 2.02 -14.51 2.64
CA ALA A 144 2.53 -14.39 1.26
C ALA A 144 1.61 -13.53 0.39
N GLY A 145 0.28 -13.73 0.50
CA GLY A 145 -0.72 -12.95 -0.21
C GLY A 145 -0.68 -11.46 0.16
N LEU A 146 -0.64 -11.14 1.47
CA LEU A 146 -0.53 -9.75 1.94
C LEU A 146 0.76 -9.08 1.45
N THR A 147 1.87 -9.80 1.46
CA THR A 147 3.15 -9.30 0.93
C THR A 147 3.04 -8.99 -0.57
N ALA A 148 2.53 -9.93 -1.35
CA ALA A 148 2.34 -9.75 -2.79
C ALA A 148 1.40 -8.58 -3.11
N VAL A 149 0.25 -8.50 -2.41
CA VAL A 149 -0.72 -7.41 -2.57
C VAL A 149 -0.10 -6.08 -2.18
N SER A 150 0.67 -6.00 -1.11
CA SER A 150 1.33 -4.75 -0.68
C SER A 150 2.25 -4.19 -1.76
N PHE A 151 3.08 -5.01 -2.38
CA PHE A 151 3.94 -4.58 -3.48
C PHE A 151 3.16 -4.30 -4.77
N ALA A 152 2.09 -5.05 -5.06
CA ALA A 152 1.22 -4.76 -6.20
C ALA A 152 0.51 -3.41 -6.04
N LEU A 153 -0.01 -3.10 -4.85
CA LEU A 153 -0.60 -1.80 -4.54
C LEU A 153 0.42 -0.67 -4.69
N TYR A 154 1.64 -0.87 -4.23
CA TYR A 154 2.72 0.10 -4.40
C TYR A 154 3.03 0.37 -5.88
N LEU A 155 3.08 -0.68 -6.71
CA LEU A 155 3.26 -0.56 -8.15
C LEU A 155 2.11 0.22 -8.81
N ILE A 156 0.87 -0.14 -8.48
CA ILE A 156 -0.34 0.55 -9.00
C ILE A 156 -0.29 2.03 -8.63
N LEU A 157 0.03 2.36 -7.38
CA LEU A 157 0.14 3.73 -6.93
C LEU A 157 1.21 4.50 -7.73
N ALA A 158 2.40 3.92 -7.90
CA ALA A 158 3.49 4.54 -8.63
C ALA A 158 3.12 4.82 -10.09
N ILE A 159 2.51 3.83 -10.78
CA ILE A 159 2.06 3.97 -12.17
C ILE A 159 0.96 5.04 -12.26
N THR A 160 -0.04 5.00 -11.38
CA THR A 160 -1.18 5.91 -11.42
C THR A 160 -0.77 7.36 -11.14
N LEU A 161 0.09 7.60 -10.15
CA LEU A 161 0.61 8.93 -9.88
C LEU A 161 1.45 9.47 -11.04
N ARG A 162 2.27 8.62 -11.65
CA ARG A 162 3.10 9.00 -12.79
C ARG A 162 2.27 9.28 -14.03
N SER A 163 1.27 8.46 -14.34
CA SER A 163 0.36 8.63 -15.48
C SER A 163 -0.51 9.88 -15.36
N GLY A 164 -0.90 10.23 -14.12
CA GLY A 164 -1.64 11.46 -13.83
C GLY A 164 -0.80 12.73 -13.89
N GLY A 165 0.48 12.66 -14.27
CA GLY A 165 1.35 13.84 -14.38
C GLY A 165 1.63 14.53 -13.03
N SER A 166 1.54 13.81 -11.92
CA SER A 166 1.76 14.36 -10.58
C SER A 166 3.13 15.00 -10.46
N ARG A 167 3.17 16.21 -9.91
CA ARG A 167 4.42 16.94 -9.64
C ARG A 167 5.24 16.23 -8.58
N LEU A 168 6.56 16.41 -8.59
CA LEU A 168 7.49 15.73 -7.68
C LEU A 168 7.12 15.90 -6.20
N PHE A 169 6.66 17.09 -5.79
CA PHE A 169 6.32 17.39 -4.40
C PHE A 169 5.08 16.61 -3.89
N LEU A 170 4.23 16.06 -4.78
CA LEU A 170 3.12 15.16 -4.43
C LEU A 170 3.52 13.69 -4.59
N LEU A 171 4.20 13.37 -5.68
CA LEU A 171 4.60 12.02 -6.02
C LEU A 171 5.63 11.46 -5.04
N MET A 172 6.66 12.25 -4.68
CA MET A 172 7.71 11.80 -3.77
C MET A 172 7.19 11.47 -2.36
N PRO A 173 6.45 12.35 -1.64
CA PRO A 173 5.91 12.00 -0.33
C PRO A 173 4.94 10.82 -0.37
N ALA A 174 4.07 10.74 -1.39
CA ALA A 174 3.13 9.64 -1.53
C ALA A 174 3.84 8.29 -1.67
N LEU A 175 4.83 8.18 -2.55
CA LEU A 175 5.60 6.94 -2.73
C LEU A 175 6.52 6.65 -1.55
N THR A 176 7.04 7.67 -0.87
CA THR A 176 7.85 7.49 0.34
C THR A 176 7.02 6.90 1.47
N ILE A 177 5.84 7.47 1.74
CA ILE A 177 4.93 6.98 2.77
C ILE A 177 4.44 5.58 2.42
N ALA A 178 3.93 5.37 1.21
CA ALA A 178 3.46 4.07 0.78
C ALA A 178 4.56 3.00 0.82
N GLY A 179 5.75 3.30 0.28
CA GLY A 179 6.90 2.41 0.32
C GLY A 179 7.35 2.09 1.75
N GLY A 180 7.39 3.10 2.63
CA GLY A 180 7.68 2.91 4.05
C GLY A 180 6.68 2.00 4.75
N LEU A 181 5.38 2.16 4.50
CA LEU A 181 4.31 1.32 5.05
C LEU A 181 4.41 -0.12 4.53
N VAL A 182 4.65 -0.30 3.23
CA VAL A 182 4.86 -1.61 2.62
C VAL A 182 6.07 -2.30 3.22
N CYS A 183 7.22 -1.63 3.32
CA CYS A 183 8.42 -2.18 3.94
C CYS A 183 8.18 -2.52 5.41
N LEU A 184 7.55 -1.62 6.17
CA LEU A 184 7.24 -1.83 7.58
C LEU A 184 6.37 -3.07 7.80
N ARG A 185 5.29 -3.21 7.01
CA ARG A 185 4.40 -4.37 7.13
C ARG A 185 5.05 -5.66 6.68
N THR A 186 5.77 -5.65 5.55
CA THR A 186 6.46 -6.82 5.03
C THR A 186 7.53 -7.32 6.01
N LEU A 187 8.33 -6.42 6.57
CA LEU A 187 9.32 -6.77 7.59
C LEU A 187 8.65 -7.29 8.87
N HIS A 188 7.54 -6.68 9.30
CA HIS A 188 6.78 -7.14 10.46
C HIS A 188 6.25 -8.57 10.28
N LEU A 189 5.71 -8.89 9.10
CA LEU A 189 5.22 -10.23 8.76
C LEU A 189 6.37 -11.26 8.74
N ARG A 190 7.50 -10.94 8.12
CA ARG A 190 8.66 -11.84 8.02
C ARG A 190 9.36 -12.04 9.37
N LEU A 191 9.47 -11.00 10.17
CA LEU A 191 10.17 -11.00 11.46
C LEU A 191 9.27 -11.47 12.63
N ARG A 192 8.19 -12.19 12.32
CA ARG A 192 7.27 -12.76 13.32
C ARG A 192 6.77 -11.74 14.34
N GLY A 193 6.29 -10.62 13.88
CA GLY A 193 5.68 -9.58 14.71
C GLY A 193 6.66 -8.57 15.32
N LYS A 194 7.94 -8.62 15.01
CA LYS A 194 8.90 -7.59 15.47
C LYS A 194 8.77 -6.32 14.61
N TRP A 195 8.75 -5.17 15.28
CA TRP A 195 8.70 -3.87 14.61
C TRP A 195 10.09 -3.46 14.11
N ALA A 196 10.25 -3.39 12.79
CA ALA A 196 11.47 -2.93 12.14
C ALA A 196 11.34 -1.46 11.67
N VAL A 197 10.99 -0.56 12.58
CA VAL A 197 10.68 0.85 12.26
C VAL A 197 11.90 1.56 11.64
N TRP A 198 13.06 1.47 12.26
CA TRP A 198 14.27 2.13 11.77
C TRP A 198 14.74 1.62 10.40
N PRO A 199 14.82 0.30 10.15
CA PRO A 199 15.09 -0.19 8.81
C PRO A 199 14.07 0.29 7.79
N SER A 200 12.77 0.24 8.10
CA SER A 200 11.71 0.71 7.19
C SER A 200 11.80 2.20 6.89
N ALA A 201 12.15 3.02 7.89
CA ALA A 201 12.36 4.47 7.68
C ALA A 201 13.59 4.73 6.78
N ALA A 202 14.69 4.00 6.97
CA ALA A 202 15.86 4.09 6.11
C ALA A 202 15.52 3.70 4.66
N LEU A 203 14.77 2.60 4.48
CA LEU A 203 14.29 2.18 3.16
C LEU A 203 13.40 3.23 2.52
N ALA A 204 12.47 3.83 3.28
CA ALA A 204 11.61 4.90 2.79
C ALA A 204 12.42 6.11 2.29
N LEU A 205 13.49 6.49 2.99
CA LEU A 205 14.39 7.56 2.54
C LEU A 205 15.13 7.22 1.25
N ILE A 206 15.60 5.99 1.11
CA ILE A 206 16.23 5.52 -0.15
C ILE A 206 15.23 5.57 -1.29
N VAL A 207 14.01 5.10 -1.06
CA VAL A 207 12.91 5.15 -2.03
C VAL A 207 12.58 6.59 -2.42
N ALA A 208 12.58 7.53 -1.47
CA ALA A 208 12.38 8.95 -1.74
C ALA A 208 13.43 9.52 -2.70
N GLN A 209 14.70 9.24 -2.43
CA GLN A 209 15.82 9.69 -3.28
C GLN A 209 15.75 9.08 -4.68
N LEU A 210 15.43 7.79 -4.76
CA LEU A 210 15.30 7.09 -6.02
C LEU A 210 14.09 7.64 -6.83
N THR A 211 12.96 7.87 -6.17
CA THR A 211 11.78 8.48 -6.79
C THR A 211 12.10 9.87 -7.34
N ALA A 212 12.83 10.69 -6.59
CA ALA A 212 13.26 12.02 -7.03
C ALA A 212 14.20 11.95 -8.25
N ALA A 213 15.16 11.02 -8.24
CA ALA A 213 16.09 10.82 -9.35
C ALA A 213 15.38 10.35 -10.62
N LEU A 214 14.45 9.38 -10.49
CA LEU A 214 13.71 8.82 -11.62
C LEU A 214 12.60 9.74 -12.15
N HIS A 215 12.15 10.73 -11.35
CA HIS A 215 11.08 11.64 -11.75
C HIS A 215 11.42 12.42 -13.02
N TYR A 216 12.65 12.86 -13.15
CA TYR A 216 13.12 13.64 -14.30
C TYR A 216 13.55 12.79 -15.50
N TRP A 217 13.56 11.47 -15.33
CA TRP A 217 13.91 10.57 -16.42
C TRP A 217 12.71 10.37 -17.35
N PRO A 218 12.87 10.49 -18.70
CA PRO A 218 11.79 10.34 -19.66
C PRO A 218 11.47 8.86 -19.91
N ILE A 219 10.86 8.22 -18.93
CA ILE A 219 10.41 6.82 -18.96
C ILE A 219 8.89 6.73 -18.86
N SER A 220 8.33 5.65 -19.42
CA SER A 220 6.89 5.39 -19.33
C SER A 220 6.42 5.23 -17.88
N PRO A 221 5.13 5.44 -17.56
CA PRO A 221 4.60 5.23 -16.21
C PRO A 221 4.83 3.81 -15.68
N ILE A 222 4.75 2.81 -16.55
CA ILE A 222 4.99 1.40 -16.21
C ILE A 222 6.46 1.19 -15.87
N ALA A 223 7.37 1.68 -16.72
CA ALA A 223 8.82 1.61 -16.48
C ALA A 223 9.20 2.32 -15.18
N PHE A 224 8.61 3.48 -14.90
CA PHE A 224 8.81 4.20 -13.65
C PHE A 224 8.36 3.37 -12.45
N GLY A 225 7.15 2.80 -12.49
CA GLY A 225 6.63 1.95 -11.42
C GLY A 225 7.53 0.76 -11.12
N LEU A 226 7.98 0.04 -12.17
CA LEU A 226 8.91 -1.09 -12.02
C LEU A 226 10.28 -0.65 -11.51
N ALA A 227 10.79 0.49 -11.98
CA ALA A 227 12.08 1.01 -11.56
C ALA A 227 12.13 1.44 -10.10
N VAL A 228 11.00 1.87 -9.52
CA VAL A 228 10.87 2.19 -8.09
C VAL A 228 10.55 0.95 -7.27
N LEU A 229 9.69 0.05 -7.78
CA LEU A 229 9.30 -1.20 -7.10
C LEU A 229 10.49 -2.14 -6.90
N GLY A 230 11.32 -2.33 -7.93
CA GLY A 230 12.45 -3.26 -7.88
C GLY A 230 13.37 -3.03 -6.67
N PRO A 231 13.94 -1.84 -6.50
CA PRO A 231 14.74 -1.51 -5.33
C PRO A 231 13.98 -1.58 -4.01
N THR A 232 12.70 -1.17 -3.99
CA THR A 232 11.87 -1.24 -2.77
C THR A 232 11.72 -2.68 -2.29
N TYR A 233 11.42 -3.61 -3.20
CA TYR A 233 11.36 -5.04 -2.90
C TYR A 233 12.75 -5.60 -2.53
N ALA A 234 13.74 -5.36 -3.37
CA ALA A 234 15.08 -5.92 -3.18
C ALA A 234 15.71 -5.50 -1.84
N LEU A 235 15.59 -4.23 -1.48
CA LEU A 235 16.13 -3.73 -0.22
C LEU A 235 15.34 -4.26 0.99
N SER A 236 14.01 -4.35 0.90
CA SER A 236 13.20 -4.90 1.99
C SER A 236 13.49 -6.40 2.21
N SER A 237 13.64 -7.18 1.13
CA SER A 237 14.00 -8.60 1.20
C SER A 237 15.43 -8.77 1.74
N LEU A 238 16.38 -7.98 1.27
CA LEU A 238 17.76 -7.99 1.78
C LEU A 238 17.83 -7.72 3.28
N VAL A 239 17.13 -6.68 3.75
CA VAL A 239 17.09 -6.34 5.18
C VAL A 239 16.46 -7.46 5.99
N ALA A 240 15.39 -8.07 5.49
CA ALA A 240 14.76 -9.20 6.16
C ALA A 240 15.72 -10.40 6.28
N ASN A 241 16.36 -10.81 5.18
CA ASN A 241 17.32 -11.93 5.14
C ASN A 241 18.49 -11.70 6.10
N LEU A 242 19.04 -10.47 6.16
CA LEU A 242 20.12 -10.12 7.08
C LEU A 242 19.69 -10.18 8.55
N ILE A 243 18.46 -9.72 8.88
CA ILE A 243 17.93 -9.80 10.25
C ILE A 243 17.64 -11.26 10.65
N GLU A 244 17.25 -12.10 9.69
CA GLU A 244 17.05 -13.55 9.86
C GLU A 244 18.38 -14.30 10.06
N GLY A 245 19.54 -13.64 9.84
CA GLY A 245 20.86 -14.18 10.10
C GLY A 245 21.48 -14.91 8.91
N GLU A 246 20.99 -14.70 7.71
CA GLU A 246 21.59 -15.25 6.50
C GLU A 246 22.96 -14.61 6.22
N SER A 247 23.85 -15.37 5.60
CA SER A 247 25.11 -14.82 5.11
C SER A 247 24.86 -13.79 4.00
N LEU A 248 25.70 -12.74 3.92
CA LEU A 248 25.51 -11.66 2.94
C LEU A 248 25.39 -12.18 1.50
N ARG A 249 26.12 -13.23 1.15
CA ARG A 249 26.06 -13.84 -0.18
C ARG A 249 24.70 -14.49 -0.47
N GLN A 250 24.13 -15.18 0.50
CA GLN A 250 22.81 -15.81 0.38
C GLN A 250 21.70 -14.75 0.39
N ALA A 251 21.81 -13.79 1.30
CA ALA A 251 20.86 -12.69 1.44
C ALA A 251 20.72 -11.82 0.19
N LEU A 252 21.75 -11.73 -0.66
CA LEU A 252 21.76 -10.92 -1.88
C LEU A 252 21.22 -11.64 -3.12
N THR A 253 21.18 -12.97 -3.15
CA THR A 253 20.87 -13.72 -4.38
C THR A 253 19.48 -13.45 -4.92
N GLU A 254 18.47 -13.62 -4.11
CA GLU A 254 17.06 -13.37 -4.49
C GLU A 254 16.79 -11.88 -4.77
N PRO A 255 17.17 -10.91 -3.89
CA PRO A 255 16.94 -9.50 -4.13
C PRO A 255 17.57 -8.98 -5.43
N LEU A 256 18.82 -9.38 -5.74
CA LEU A 256 19.47 -8.95 -6.96
C LEU A 256 18.85 -9.54 -8.21
N LEU A 257 18.37 -10.79 -8.14
CA LEU A 257 17.67 -11.43 -9.26
C LEU A 257 16.37 -10.70 -9.56
N VAL A 258 15.54 -10.44 -8.54
CA VAL A 258 14.27 -9.70 -8.70
C VAL A 258 14.53 -8.28 -9.19
N LEU A 259 15.52 -7.58 -8.63
CA LEU A 259 15.92 -6.25 -9.10
C LEU A 259 16.31 -6.26 -10.57
N GLY A 260 17.13 -7.24 -11.00
CA GLY A 260 17.54 -7.39 -12.38
C GLY A 260 16.38 -7.63 -13.33
N VAL A 261 15.43 -8.47 -12.95
CA VAL A 261 14.21 -8.72 -13.73
C VAL A 261 13.35 -7.45 -13.81
N MET A 262 13.09 -6.77 -12.69
CA MET A 262 12.28 -5.55 -12.67
C MET A 262 12.90 -4.42 -13.49
N TRP A 263 14.19 -4.20 -13.36
CA TRP A 263 14.88 -3.18 -14.14
C TRP A 263 15.06 -3.57 -15.62
N GLY A 264 15.28 -4.85 -15.90
CA GLY A 264 15.29 -5.36 -17.27
C GLY A 264 13.97 -5.13 -17.98
N THR A 265 12.83 -5.43 -17.31
CA THR A 265 11.49 -5.16 -17.84
C THR A 265 11.20 -3.65 -17.93
N ALA A 266 11.64 -2.85 -16.97
CA ALA A 266 11.51 -1.39 -17.02
C ALA A 266 12.25 -0.78 -18.22
N LEU A 267 13.43 -1.27 -18.53
CA LEU A 267 14.20 -0.84 -19.72
C LEU A 267 13.56 -1.29 -21.04
N TRP A 268 12.92 -2.46 -21.04
CA TRP A 268 12.20 -2.98 -22.20
C TRP A 268 10.92 -2.20 -22.51
N THR A 269 10.23 -1.72 -21.47
CA THR A 269 8.95 -0.98 -21.57
C THR A 269 9.10 0.53 -21.64
N ARG A 270 10.28 1.01 -21.98
CA ARG A 270 10.60 2.43 -22.13
C ARG A 270 9.69 3.19 -23.07
#